data_a493e8d9f6d64d774dc8fe1a5132a387
#
_entry.id   a493e8d9f6d64d774dc8fe1a5132a387
#
_cell.length_a   1.000
_cell.length_b   1.000
_cell.length_c   1.000
_cell.angle_alpha   90.00
_cell.angle_beta   90.00
_cell.angle_gamma   90.00
#
_symmetry.space_group_name_H-M   'P 1'
#
loop_
_entity.id
_entity.type
_entity.pdbx_description
1 polymer ?
#
loop_
_entity_poly.entity_id
_entity_poly.type
_entity_poly.pdbx_seq_one_letter_code
_entity_poly.pdbx_strand_id
1 'polypeptide(L)'
;MKENSHRRKDKREKDFDHSLLHVARVARVVQGGRRFSFRATVAIGDRKGKVGVGVAKGSDVSLAIGKAIHDAKKHLVSFVRKGNTIPHEINFKYESARIILKPAKEGKGIVAGGALRILADLGGIKDLTAKSLGSKIGRAHV
;
A
#
# COMPACT_ATOMS: atom_id res chain seq x y z
N MET A 1 13.70 8.62 33.69
CA MET A 1 13.84 7.43 32.82
C MET A 1 12.68 7.20 31.84
N LYS A 2 11.65 8.01 31.77
CA LYS A 2 10.49 7.85 30.87
C LYS A 2 10.59 8.59 29.51
N GLU A 3 11.51 9.53 29.35
CA GLU A 3 11.63 10.31 28.12
C GLU A 3 12.30 9.57 26.92
N ASN A 4 13.11 8.56 27.19
CA ASN A 4 13.83 7.85 26.15
C ASN A 4 12.98 6.83 25.36
N SER A 5 11.82 6.43 25.89
CA SER A 5 10.95 5.47 25.22
C SER A 5 10.09 6.13 24.11
N HIS A 6 9.71 7.39 24.33
CA HIS A 6 8.93 8.15 23.35
C HIS A 6 9.78 8.55 22.12
N ARG A 7 11.04 8.96 22.35
CA ARG A 7 11.98 9.29 21.26
C ARG A 7 12.32 8.10 20.37
N ARG A 8 12.36 6.88 20.94
CA ARG A 8 12.61 5.65 20.15
C ARG A 8 11.39 5.21 19.34
N LYS A 9 10.17 5.48 19.81
CA LYS A 9 8.95 5.24 19.04
C LYS A 9 8.82 6.21 17.86
N ASP A 10 9.06 7.50 18.09
CA ASP A 10 9.02 8.52 17.04
C ASP A 10 10.06 8.30 15.93
N LYS A 11 11.23 7.76 16.29
CA LYS A 11 12.27 7.47 15.30
C LYS A 11 11.90 6.26 14.42
N ARG A 12 11.18 5.27 14.97
CA ARG A 12 10.66 4.13 14.20
C ARG A 12 9.46 4.49 13.32
N GLU A 13 8.73 5.53 13.69
CA GLU A 13 7.59 6.01 12.91
C GLU A 13 7.98 6.83 11.68
N LYS A 14 9.18 7.40 11.68
CA LYS A 14 9.72 8.21 10.57
C LYS A 14 10.40 7.42 9.46
N ASP A 15 10.59 6.11 9.65
CA ASP A 15 11.36 5.28 8.71
C ASP A 15 10.54 4.72 7.53
N PHE A 16 9.24 5.02 7.46
CA PHE A 16 8.38 4.54 6.39
C PHE A 16 7.81 5.69 5.55
N ASP A 17 8.09 5.65 4.28
CA ASP A 17 7.39 6.48 3.32
C ASP A 17 5.97 5.94 3.11
N HIS A 18 5.02 6.82 2.89
CA HIS A 18 3.64 6.45 2.61
C HIS A 18 3.12 7.10 1.33
N SER A 19 2.20 6.44 0.69
CA SER A 19 1.50 6.96 -0.48
C SER A 19 0.05 6.56 -0.45
N LEU A 20 -0.80 7.48 -0.85
CA LEU A 20 -2.23 7.26 -0.94
C LEU A 20 -2.55 6.50 -2.23
N LEU A 21 -3.14 5.31 -2.11
CA LEU A 21 -3.56 4.51 -3.24
C LEU A 21 -4.96 4.89 -3.74
N HIS A 22 -5.89 5.08 -2.82
CA HIS A 22 -7.28 5.35 -3.15
C HIS A 22 -8.00 6.05 -2.00
N VAL A 23 -8.85 6.99 -2.35
CA VAL A 23 -9.82 7.63 -1.43
C VAL A 23 -11.21 7.49 -2.01
N ALA A 24 -12.14 7.03 -1.21
CA ALA A 24 -13.55 6.95 -1.57
C ALA A 24 -14.42 7.62 -0.52
N ARG A 25 -15.43 8.33 -0.97
CA ARG A 25 -16.51 8.79 -0.11
C ARG A 25 -17.52 7.66 0.01
N VAL A 26 -17.77 7.19 1.22
CA VAL A 26 -18.73 6.12 1.51
C VAL A 26 -19.90 6.68 2.29
N ALA A 27 -21.06 6.09 2.09
CA ALA A 27 -22.29 6.53 2.74
C ALA A 27 -22.92 5.39 3.52
N ARG A 28 -23.45 5.71 4.69
CA ARG A 28 -24.32 4.84 5.48
C ARG A 28 -25.74 5.39 5.43
N VAL A 29 -26.68 4.58 5.02
CA VAL A 29 -28.10 4.93 5.03
C VAL A 29 -28.63 4.86 6.46
N VAL A 30 -29.21 5.95 6.93
CA VAL A 30 -29.85 6.06 8.23
C VAL A 30 -31.28 6.62 8.05
N GLN A 31 -32.09 6.54 9.10
CA GLN A 31 -33.39 7.16 9.10
C GLN A 31 -33.26 8.67 8.90
N GLY A 32 -33.88 9.22 7.87
CA GLY A 32 -33.81 10.65 7.54
C GLY A 32 -32.69 11.06 6.58
N GLY A 33 -31.86 10.13 6.06
CA GLY A 33 -30.85 10.48 5.05
C GLY A 33 -29.66 9.56 5.00
N ARG A 34 -28.50 10.15 4.69
CA ARG A 34 -27.22 9.44 4.54
C ARG A 34 -26.16 10.10 5.42
N ARG A 35 -25.38 9.28 6.11
CA ARG A 35 -24.14 9.75 6.77
C ARG A 35 -22.95 9.39 5.91
N PHE A 36 -22.14 10.39 5.61
CA PHE A 36 -20.95 10.23 4.78
C PHE A 36 -19.71 10.05 5.64
N SER A 37 -18.82 9.23 5.16
CA SER A 37 -17.46 9.10 5.68
C SER A 37 -16.50 8.87 4.52
N PHE A 38 -15.20 8.93 4.81
CA PHE A 38 -14.16 8.70 3.82
C PHE A 38 -13.44 7.41 4.14
N ARG A 39 -13.13 6.64 3.11
CA ARG A 39 -12.28 5.46 3.21
C ARG A 39 -11.01 5.71 2.44
N ALA A 40 -9.88 5.58 3.11
CA ALA A 40 -8.57 5.73 2.53
C ALA A 40 -7.84 4.38 2.49
N THR A 41 -7.20 4.09 1.37
CA THR A 41 -6.27 2.98 1.21
C THR A 41 -4.88 3.58 1.04
N VAL A 42 -3.98 3.24 1.96
CA VAL A 42 -2.62 3.78 2.00
C VAL A 42 -1.61 2.64 1.94
N ALA A 43 -0.56 2.83 1.17
CA ALA A 43 0.61 1.97 1.16
C ALA A 43 1.76 2.63 1.90
N ILE A 44 2.50 1.86 2.66
CA ILE A 44 3.73 2.28 3.31
C ILE A 44 4.90 1.37 2.91
N GLY A 45 6.11 1.86 2.97
CA GLY A 45 7.29 1.08 2.66
C GLY A 45 8.58 1.77 3.12
N ASP A 46 9.61 0.97 3.34
CA ASP A 46 10.93 1.43 3.76
C ASP A 46 11.94 1.52 2.61
N ARG A 47 11.52 1.20 1.39
CA ARG A 47 12.36 1.09 0.18
C ARG A 47 13.49 0.05 0.29
N LYS A 48 13.39 -0.85 1.27
CA LYS A 48 14.39 -1.89 1.57
C LYS A 48 13.81 -3.31 1.55
N GLY A 49 12.63 -3.49 0.98
CA GLY A 49 11.97 -4.78 0.86
C GLY A 49 10.83 -5.03 1.85
N LYS A 50 10.37 -4.00 2.55
CA LYS A 50 9.17 -4.06 3.40
C LYS A 50 8.11 -3.13 2.87
N VAL A 51 6.90 -3.65 2.73
CA VAL A 51 5.72 -2.88 2.34
C VAL A 51 4.53 -3.27 3.20
N GLY A 52 3.61 -2.36 3.35
CA GLY A 52 2.35 -2.62 4.02
C GLY A 52 1.22 -1.85 3.37
N VAL A 53 0.03 -2.38 3.44
CA VAL A 53 -1.19 -1.72 2.96
C VAL A 53 -2.19 -1.68 4.09
N GLY A 54 -2.79 -0.52 4.30
CA GLY A 54 -3.83 -0.33 5.29
C GLY A 54 -5.04 0.36 4.70
N VAL A 55 -6.20 0.00 5.20
CA VAL A 55 -7.49 0.58 4.83
C VAL A 55 -8.20 1.05 6.10
N ALA A 56 -8.67 2.27 6.09
CA ALA A 56 -9.42 2.80 7.21
C ALA A 56 -10.50 3.79 6.79
N LYS A 57 -11.51 3.91 7.61
CA LYS A 57 -12.58 4.89 7.47
C LYS A 57 -12.40 6.01 8.50
N GLY A 58 -12.79 7.20 8.13
CA GLY A 58 -12.80 8.36 9.01
C GLY A 58 -13.86 9.37 8.60
N SER A 59 -14.22 10.24 9.52
CA SER A 59 -15.14 11.34 9.25
C SER A 59 -14.56 12.40 8.31
N ASP A 60 -13.23 12.46 8.25
CA ASP A 60 -12.46 13.35 7.39
C ASP A 60 -11.35 12.57 6.68
N VAL A 61 -10.90 13.07 5.55
CA VAL A 61 -9.83 12.44 4.75
C VAL A 61 -8.54 12.33 5.57
N SER A 62 -8.14 13.37 6.28
CA SER A 62 -6.93 13.37 7.11
C SER A 62 -6.98 12.30 8.20
N LEU A 63 -8.11 12.14 8.88
CA LEU A 63 -8.32 11.10 9.89
C LEU A 63 -8.28 9.70 9.27
N ALA A 64 -8.91 9.52 8.11
CA ALA A 64 -8.90 8.25 7.40
C ALA A 64 -7.48 7.84 6.98
N ILE A 65 -6.69 8.76 6.47
CA ILE A 65 -5.29 8.55 6.10
C ILE A 65 -4.44 8.18 7.33
N GLY A 66 -4.56 8.91 8.42
CA GLY A 66 -3.83 8.63 9.66
C GLY A 66 -4.13 7.23 10.22
N LYS A 67 -5.40 6.84 10.25
CA LYS A 67 -5.82 5.49 10.66
C LYS A 67 -5.33 4.41 9.69
N ALA A 68 -5.36 4.68 8.39
CA ALA A 68 -4.89 3.76 7.37
C ALA A 68 -3.37 3.51 7.47
N ILE A 69 -2.58 4.53 7.74
CA ILE A 69 -1.14 4.41 7.99
C ILE A 69 -0.88 3.53 9.22
N HIS A 70 -1.63 3.74 10.29
CA HIS A 70 -1.51 2.93 11.50
C HIS A 70 -1.87 1.47 11.25
N ASP A 71 -2.92 1.21 10.49
CA ASP A 71 -3.31 -0.13 10.07
C ASP A 71 -2.25 -0.78 9.17
N ALA A 72 -1.70 -0.04 8.22
CA ALA A 72 -0.64 -0.50 7.33
C ALA A 72 0.62 -0.93 8.10
N LYS A 73 0.98 -0.24 9.15
CA LYS A 73 2.11 -0.60 10.03
C LYS A 73 1.93 -1.95 10.72
N LYS A 74 0.69 -2.37 10.94
CA LYS A 74 0.38 -3.70 11.51
C LYS A 74 0.50 -4.84 10.48
N HIS A 75 0.39 -4.52 9.20
CA HIS A 75 0.38 -5.47 8.10
C HIS A 75 1.64 -5.40 7.23
N LEU A 76 2.78 -5.09 7.83
CA LEU A 76 4.06 -5.06 7.12
C LEU A 76 4.49 -6.45 6.68
N VAL A 77 4.83 -6.59 5.41
CA VAL A 77 5.32 -7.81 4.80
C VAL A 77 6.70 -7.57 4.21
N SER A 78 7.62 -8.48 4.47
CA SER A 78 8.94 -8.49 3.86
C SER A 78 8.94 -9.38 2.62
N PHE A 79 9.63 -8.95 1.58
CA PHE A 79 9.81 -9.74 0.37
C PHE A 79 11.27 -9.74 -0.08
N VAL A 80 11.63 -10.74 -0.88
CA VAL A 80 12.99 -10.92 -1.39
C VAL A 80 13.14 -10.14 -2.69
N ARG A 81 14.21 -9.36 -2.80
CA ARG A 81 14.62 -8.66 -4.02
C ARG A 81 15.91 -9.28 -4.55
N LYS A 82 16.04 -9.34 -5.86
CA LYS A 82 17.28 -9.66 -6.54
C LYS A 82 17.83 -8.39 -7.21
N GLY A 83 18.74 -7.70 -6.55
CA GLY A 83 19.20 -6.40 -7.00
C GLY A 83 18.06 -5.38 -7.06
N ASN A 84 17.75 -4.88 -8.25
CA ASN A 84 16.70 -3.89 -8.50
C ASN A 84 15.36 -4.49 -8.93
N THR A 85 15.23 -5.81 -8.98
CA THR A 85 14.06 -6.51 -9.48
C THR A 85 13.68 -7.70 -8.59
N ILE A 86 12.65 -8.44 -8.97
CA ILE A 86 12.22 -9.68 -8.32
C ILE A 86 13.02 -10.89 -8.83
N PRO A 87 13.15 -11.97 -8.04
CA PRO A 87 13.95 -13.14 -8.43
C PRO A 87 13.39 -13.94 -9.61
N HIS A 88 12.08 -14.04 -9.74
CA HIS A 88 11.39 -14.86 -10.74
C HIS A 88 10.02 -14.31 -11.08
N GLU A 89 9.42 -14.83 -12.15
CA GLU A 89 8.04 -14.52 -12.54
C GLU A 89 7.04 -15.05 -11.51
N ILE A 90 6.07 -14.22 -11.15
CA ILE A 90 5.00 -14.55 -10.21
C ILE A 90 3.65 -14.32 -10.89
N ASN A 91 2.79 -15.33 -10.84
CA ASN A 91 1.39 -15.23 -11.22
C ASN A 91 0.56 -15.53 -9.97
N PHE A 92 -0.19 -14.57 -9.50
CA PHE A 92 -0.94 -14.67 -8.25
C PHE A 92 -2.39 -14.23 -8.43
N LYS A 93 -3.28 -14.95 -7.78
CA LYS A 93 -4.70 -14.64 -7.73
C LYS A 93 -5.13 -14.47 -6.28
N TYR A 94 -5.78 -13.35 -6.00
CA TYR A 94 -6.44 -13.10 -4.72
C TYR A 94 -7.87 -12.64 -4.98
N GLU A 95 -8.83 -13.45 -4.53
CA GLU A 95 -10.25 -13.27 -4.87
C GLU A 95 -10.46 -13.11 -6.38
N SER A 96 -10.99 -11.98 -6.83
CA SER A 96 -11.19 -11.67 -8.25
C SER A 96 -10.01 -10.94 -8.91
N ALA A 97 -9.00 -10.57 -8.15
CA ALA A 97 -7.80 -9.91 -8.66
C ALA A 97 -6.77 -10.94 -9.11
N ARG A 98 -6.25 -10.76 -10.32
CA ARG A 98 -5.13 -11.56 -10.88
C ARG A 98 -4.02 -10.61 -11.27
N ILE A 99 -2.82 -10.95 -10.86
CA ILE A 99 -1.63 -10.13 -11.08
C ILE A 99 -0.52 -11.02 -11.63
N ILE A 100 0.14 -10.54 -12.67
CA ILE A 100 1.37 -11.13 -13.20
C ILE A 100 2.51 -10.14 -12.94
N LEU A 101 3.55 -10.61 -12.29
CA LEU A 101 4.80 -9.88 -12.04
C LEU A 101 5.92 -10.57 -12.80
N LYS A 102 6.66 -9.81 -13.58
CA LYS A 102 7.83 -10.30 -14.31
C LYS A 102 9.06 -9.49 -13.95
N PRO A 103 10.22 -10.13 -13.74
CA PRO A 103 11.46 -9.39 -13.57
C PRO A 103 11.79 -8.65 -14.86
N ALA A 104 12.36 -7.46 -14.72
CA ALA A 104 12.78 -6.62 -15.84
C ALA A 104 14.28 -6.43 -15.84
N LYS A 105 14.85 -6.14 -17.02
CA LYS A 105 16.27 -5.77 -17.16
C LYS A 105 16.53 -4.44 -16.48
N GLU A 106 17.76 -4.27 -16.04
CA GLU A 106 18.22 -3.02 -15.44
C GLU A 106 18.01 -1.82 -16.39
N GLY A 107 17.48 -0.73 -15.83
CA GLY A 107 17.18 0.48 -16.59
C GLY A 107 15.82 0.53 -17.25
N LYS A 108 15.03 -0.55 -17.22
CA LYS A 108 13.68 -0.56 -17.82
C LYS A 108 12.66 0.26 -17.01
N GLY A 109 12.88 0.40 -15.71
CA GLY A 109 11.95 1.07 -14.82
C GLY A 109 10.74 0.23 -14.44
N ILE A 110 9.78 0.84 -13.75
CA ILE A 110 8.55 0.18 -13.31
C ILE A 110 7.48 0.36 -14.38
N VAL A 111 7.08 -0.75 -15.00
CA VAL A 111 5.97 -0.78 -15.96
C VAL A 111 4.81 -1.54 -15.31
N ALA A 112 3.90 -0.82 -14.70
CA ALA A 112 2.79 -1.38 -13.94
C ALA A 112 1.63 -0.40 -13.82
N GLY A 113 0.47 -0.90 -13.42
CA GLY A 113 -0.68 -0.06 -13.05
C GLY A 113 -0.40 0.77 -11.78
N GLY A 114 -1.26 1.77 -11.52
CA GLY A 114 -1.00 2.79 -10.50
C GLY A 114 -0.69 2.24 -9.11
N ALA A 115 -1.50 1.32 -8.59
CA ALA A 115 -1.29 0.75 -7.26
C ALA A 115 0.00 -0.09 -7.18
N LEU A 116 0.24 -0.95 -8.14
CA LEU A 116 1.44 -1.79 -8.21
C LEU A 116 2.71 -0.96 -8.37
N ARG A 117 2.65 0.10 -9.16
CA ARG A 117 3.77 1.02 -9.33
C ARG A 117 4.17 1.69 -8.03
N ILE A 118 3.20 2.17 -7.27
CA ILE A 118 3.42 2.80 -5.97
C ILE A 118 4.01 1.79 -4.98
N LEU A 119 3.44 0.58 -4.90
CA LEU A 119 3.94 -0.48 -4.03
C LEU A 119 5.36 -0.91 -4.38
N ALA A 120 5.68 -1.06 -5.65
CA ALA A 120 7.01 -1.42 -6.09
C ALA A 120 8.04 -0.33 -5.75
N ASP A 121 7.70 0.93 -5.95
CA ASP A 121 8.55 2.06 -5.58
C ASP A 121 8.79 2.12 -4.07
N LEU A 122 7.74 2.00 -3.27
CA LEU A 122 7.85 1.95 -1.80
C LEU A 122 8.63 0.74 -1.28
N GLY A 123 8.58 -0.37 -1.98
CA GLY A 123 9.35 -1.58 -1.65
C GLY A 123 10.82 -1.52 -2.09
N GLY A 124 11.20 -0.49 -2.84
CA GLY A 124 12.57 -0.33 -3.34
C GLY A 124 12.88 -1.13 -4.59
N ILE A 125 11.89 -1.63 -5.30
CA ILE A 125 12.06 -2.24 -6.62
C ILE A 125 12.15 -1.13 -7.66
N LYS A 126 13.17 -1.18 -8.51
CA LYS A 126 13.42 -0.17 -9.55
C LYS A 126 13.01 -0.63 -10.93
N ASP A 127 13.08 -1.93 -11.19
CA ASP A 127 12.80 -2.51 -12.50
C ASP A 127 11.81 -3.67 -12.35
N LEU A 128 10.61 -3.49 -12.86
CA LEU A 128 9.53 -4.47 -12.75
C LEU A 128 8.56 -4.30 -13.91
N THR A 129 8.07 -5.42 -14.43
CA THR A 129 6.93 -5.43 -15.34
C THR A 129 5.77 -6.16 -14.67
N ALA A 130 4.62 -5.51 -14.59
CA ALA A 130 3.44 -6.08 -13.97
C ALA A 130 2.18 -5.74 -14.74
N LYS A 131 1.20 -6.63 -14.68
CA LYS A 131 -0.13 -6.43 -15.26
C LYS A 131 -1.20 -6.99 -14.34
N SER A 132 -2.24 -6.22 -14.14
CA SER A 132 -3.47 -6.67 -13.48
C SER A 132 -4.43 -7.21 -14.53
N LEU A 133 -4.77 -8.50 -14.45
CA LEU A 133 -5.61 -9.19 -15.42
C LEU A 133 -7.06 -9.38 -14.96
N GLY A 134 -7.33 -9.17 -13.69
CA GLY A 134 -8.67 -9.29 -13.12
C GLY A 134 -9.25 -7.95 -12.70
N SER A 135 -9.96 -7.93 -11.56
CA SER A 135 -10.43 -6.69 -10.96
C SER A 135 -9.28 -5.76 -10.64
N LYS A 136 -9.52 -4.47 -10.72
CA LYS A 136 -8.53 -3.48 -10.27
C LYS A 136 -8.26 -3.67 -8.78
N ILE A 137 -6.98 -3.71 -8.41
CA ILE A 137 -6.52 -3.96 -7.04
C ILE A 137 -7.19 -3.03 -6.03
N GLY A 138 -7.31 -1.75 -6.33
CA GLY A 138 -7.97 -0.78 -5.44
C GLY A 138 -9.46 -1.01 -5.22
N ARG A 139 -10.12 -1.83 -6.03
CA ARG A 139 -11.53 -2.21 -5.88
C ARG A 139 -11.70 -3.61 -5.27
N ALA A 140 -10.81 -4.53 -5.56
CA ALA A 140 -10.88 -5.91 -5.07
C ALA A 140 -10.63 -6.02 -3.57
N HIS A 141 -9.84 -5.15 -3.00
CA HIS A 141 -9.52 -5.13 -1.57
C HIS A 141 -10.42 -4.22 -0.75
N VAL A 142 -11.47 -3.89 -1.33
CA VAL A 142 -12.43 -3.01 -0.70
C VAL A 142 -13.67 -3.82 -0.23
#